data_da7b7c5fbc118beb136d1d81df4737f4
#
_entry.id   da7b7c5fbc118beb136d1d81df4737f4
#
_cell.length_a   1.000
_cell.length_b   1.000
_cell.length_c   1.000
_cell.angle_alpha   90.00
_cell.angle_beta   90.00
_cell.angle_gamma   90.00
#
_symmetry.space_group_name_H-M   'P 1'
#
loop_
_entity.id
_entity.type
_entity.pdbx_description
1 polymer ?
#
loop_
_entity_poly.entity_id
_entity_poly.type
_entity_poly.pdbx_seq_one_letter_code
_entity_poly.pdbx_strand_id
1 'polypeptide(L)'
;MRRERNQCPSKITTEYWIYADGLGEGCYQDGQTYVGKWLIFVRRGSVDEVWGRIRHTTEVGQLGIAAKVSTSRPSGYKSPDHVICVYTYDFRDKANVGEVLKRLREIGIAGKLYYKSDRATLNGVYMREGPFTKKKGRASLYSSDDFKC
;
A
#
# COMPACT_ATOMS: atom_id res chain seq x y z
N MET A 1 20.43 12.13 -7.71
CA MET A 1 20.30 11.28 -8.55
C MET A 1 18.93 10.88 -8.86
N ARG A 2 18.68 10.77 -9.99
CA ARG A 2 17.47 10.46 -10.40
C ARG A 2 17.18 9.06 -10.34
N ARG A 3 16.15 8.73 -9.76
CA ARG A 3 15.84 7.44 -9.62
C ARG A 3 15.26 6.95 -10.84
N GLU A 4 15.30 5.73 -11.08
CA GLU A 4 14.75 5.23 -12.23
C GLU A 4 13.29 5.36 -12.18
N ARG A 5 12.71 6.15 -12.97
CA ARG A 5 11.35 6.34 -12.97
C ARG A 5 10.61 5.26 -13.61
N ASN A 6 11.25 4.41 -14.34
CA ASN A 6 10.54 3.35 -15.01
C ASN A 6 10.74 2.01 -14.43
N GLN A 7 10.87 1.94 -13.12
CA GLN A 7 11.04 0.65 -12.50
C GLN A 7 9.79 -0.18 -12.67
N CYS A 8 9.98 -1.41 -13.05
CA CYS A 8 8.89 -2.34 -13.26
C CYS A 8 8.93 -3.39 -12.18
N PRO A 9 8.03 -3.33 -11.21
CA PRO A 9 8.05 -4.30 -10.11
C PRO A 9 8.06 -5.74 -10.60
N SER A 10 7.41 -6.01 -11.71
CA SER A 10 7.34 -7.38 -12.19
C SER A 10 8.69 -7.91 -12.65
N LYS A 11 9.63 -7.03 -12.91
CA LYS A 11 10.93 -7.43 -13.40
C LYS A 11 12.06 -7.27 -12.42
N ILE A 12 11.77 -6.79 -11.23
CA ILE A 12 12.81 -6.57 -10.25
C ILE A 12 12.94 -7.80 -9.37
N THR A 13 14.13 -8.31 -9.24
CA THR A 13 14.38 -9.49 -8.43
C THR A 13 15.46 -9.27 -7.40
N THR A 14 16.02 -8.07 -7.33
CA THR A 14 17.09 -7.77 -6.40
C THR A 14 16.62 -7.19 -5.08
N GLU A 15 15.39 -6.68 -5.05
CA GLU A 15 14.86 -6.09 -3.83
C GLU A 15 13.46 -6.56 -3.61
N TYR A 16 13.02 -6.69 -2.38
CA TYR A 16 11.65 -7.13 -2.11
C TYR A 16 10.63 -6.03 -2.36
N TRP A 17 11.02 -4.78 -2.17
CA TRP A 17 10.12 -3.65 -2.29
C TRP A 17 10.76 -2.51 -3.03
N ILE A 18 9.97 -1.76 -3.78
CA ILE A 18 10.43 -0.47 -4.28
C ILE A 18 9.44 0.57 -3.78
N TYR A 19 9.92 1.78 -3.61
CA TYR A 19 9.18 2.81 -2.90
C TYR A 19 8.97 4.07 -3.70
N ALA A 20 7.96 4.84 -3.32
CA ALA A 20 7.73 6.18 -3.85
C ALA A 20 7.45 7.08 -2.67
N ASP A 21 8.03 8.25 -2.64
CA ASP A 21 7.83 9.19 -1.56
C ASP A 21 6.97 10.35 -1.99
N GLY A 22 6.13 10.81 -1.10
CA GLY A 22 5.33 11.98 -1.36
C GLY A 22 6.13 13.24 -1.14
N LEU A 23 5.48 14.39 -1.22
CA LEU A 23 6.17 15.64 -1.08
C LEU A 23 6.28 16.07 0.35
N GLY A 24 5.71 15.81 1.24
CA GLY A 24 5.70 16.38 2.55
C GLY A 24 6.99 16.23 3.28
N GLU A 25 7.14 16.97 4.35
CA GLU A 25 8.24 16.82 5.19
C GLU A 25 7.96 15.65 5.99
N GLY A 26 8.78 15.08 6.64
CA GLY A 26 8.52 13.92 7.44
C GLY A 26 8.16 12.75 6.57
N CYS A 27 8.98 12.37 5.69
CA CYS A 27 8.74 11.21 4.88
C CYS A 27 8.38 10.02 5.71
N TYR A 28 7.76 9.07 5.10
CA TYR A 28 7.36 7.86 5.79
C TYR A 28 8.57 7.17 6.40
N GLN A 29 8.40 6.70 7.61
CA GLN A 29 9.40 5.91 8.27
C GLN A 29 8.72 4.71 8.83
N ASP A 30 9.32 3.56 8.67
CA ASP A 30 8.74 2.34 9.18
C ASP A 30 8.55 2.45 10.68
N GLY A 31 7.44 1.99 11.13
CA GLY A 31 7.22 1.93 12.55
C GLY A 31 6.65 3.16 13.21
N GLN A 32 6.29 4.14 12.44
CA GLN A 32 5.66 5.29 13.02
C GLN A 32 4.36 4.86 13.65
N THR A 33 4.06 5.45 14.78
CA THR A 33 2.97 5.00 15.61
C THR A 33 1.61 4.93 14.95
N TYR A 34 1.24 5.95 14.22
CA TYR A 34 -0.11 5.99 13.70
C TYR A 34 -0.24 5.84 12.20
N VAL A 35 0.83 5.52 11.54
CA VAL A 35 0.79 5.37 10.10
C VAL A 35 -0.04 4.14 9.72
N GLY A 36 -0.79 4.23 8.67
CA GLY A 36 -1.53 3.11 8.15
C GLY A 36 -1.42 3.09 6.64
N LYS A 37 -2.01 2.08 6.03
CA LYS A 37 -1.88 1.91 4.59
C LYS A 37 -3.08 1.22 3.98
N TRP A 38 -3.41 1.65 2.78
CA TRP A 38 -4.37 0.94 1.94
C TRP A 38 -3.60 -0.14 1.20
N LEU A 39 -4.17 -1.35 1.12
CA LEU A 39 -3.52 -2.47 0.46
C LEU A 39 -4.24 -2.74 -0.86
N ILE A 40 -3.47 -2.82 -1.93
CA ILE A 40 -4.01 -3.06 -3.25
C ILE A 40 -3.30 -4.27 -3.82
N PHE A 41 -4.02 -5.33 -4.08
CA PHE A 41 -3.43 -6.54 -4.63
C PHE A 41 -3.61 -6.54 -6.14
N VAL A 42 -2.52 -6.72 -6.86
CA VAL A 42 -2.52 -6.60 -8.30
C VAL A 42 -1.78 -7.75 -8.93
N ARG A 43 -2.31 -8.32 -9.99
CA ARG A 43 -1.64 -9.39 -10.65
C ARG A 43 -0.38 -8.93 -11.31
N ARG A 44 0.58 -9.84 -11.47
CA ARG A 44 1.87 -9.49 -12.06
C ARG A 44 1.73 -8.86 -13.43
N GLY A 45 0.75 -9.29 -14.22
CA GLY A 45 0.58 -8.72 -15.54
C GLY A 45 0.11 -7.29 -15.57
N SER A 46 -0.40 -6.78 -14.45
CA SER A 46 -0.91 -5.42 -14.39
C SER A 46 -0.13 -4.55 -13.44
N VAL A 47 0.76 -5.13 -12.65
CA VAL A 47 1.37 -4.38 -11.56
C VAL A 47 2.22 -3.21 -12.04
N ASP A 48 2.90 -3.36 -13.16
CA ASP A 48 3.79 -2.28 -13.61
C ASP A 48 2.99 -1.04 -13.97
N GLU A 49 1.86 -1.21 -14.62
CA GLU A 49 1.06 -0.09 -15.00
C GLU A 49 0.38 0.54 -13.79
N VAL A 50 -0.17 -0.27 -12.92
CA VAL A 50 -0.85 0.24 -11.74
C VAL A 50 0.16 0.94 -10.84
N TRP A 51 1.34 0.36 -10.66
CA TRP A 51 2.37 0.97 -9.85
C TRP A 51 2.79 2.32 -10.45
N GLY A 52 2.88 2.40 -11.77
CA GLY A 52 3.27 3.65 -12.40
C GLY A 52 2.31 4.78 -12.07
N ARG A 53 1.02 4.49 -12.05
CA ARG A 53 0.05 5.51 -11.72
C ARG A 53 0.16 5.90 -10.27
N ILE A 54 0.28 4.93 -9.39
CA ILE A 54 0.35 5.20 -7.96
C ILE A 54 1.64 5.94 -7.63
N ARG A 55 2.76 5.52 -8.22
CA ARG A 55 4.03 6.17 -7.99
C ARG A 55 3.98 7.64 -8.40
N HIS A 56 3.50 7.89 -9.60
CA HIS A 56 3.45 9.26 -10.09
C HIS A 56 2.55 10.12 -9.20
N THR A 57 1.37 9.63 -8.87
CA THR A 57 0.43 10.39 -8.07
C THR A 57 0.99 10.65 -6.68
N THR A 58 1.74 9.71 -6.14
CA THR A 58 2.37 9.88 -4.85
C THR A 58 3.46 10.95 -4.94
N GLU A 59 4.28 10.86 -5.97
CA GLU A 59 5.43 11.75 -6.10
C GLU A 59 5.03 13.21 -6.32
N VAL A 60 3.90 13.44 -6.94
CA VAL A 60 3.45 14.81 -7.12
C VAL A 60 2.56 15.30 -5.97
N GLY A 61 2.48 14.52 -4.91
CA GLY A 61 1.78 14.96 -3.72
C GLY A 61 0.27 14.86 -3.78
N GLN A 62 -0.25 14.03 -4.66
CA GLN A 62 -1.69 13.93 -4.83
C GLN A 62 -2.27 12.63 -4.32
N LEU A 63 -1.56 11.91 -3.52
CA LEU A 63 -2.07 10.66 -2.99
C LEU A 63 -1.75 10.56 -1.50
N GLY A 64 -1.00 9.59 -1.07
CA GLY A 64 -0.65 9.46 0.33
C GLY A 64 0.74 9.99 0.60
N ILE A 65 1.28 9.70 1.76
CA ILE A 65 2.60 10.22 2.13
C ILE A 65 3.71 9.39 1.47
N ALA A 66 3.41 8.18 1.09
CA ALA A 66 4.40 7.31 0.46
C ALA A 66 3.68 6.09 -0.07
N ALA A 67 4.35 5.30 -0.87
CA ALA A 67 3.79 4.04 -1.35
C ALA A 67 4.92 3.06 -1.56
N LYS A 68 4.61 1.77 -1.57
CA LYS A 68 5.60 0.77 -1.91
C LYS A 68 4.90 -0.37 -2.60
N VAL A 69 5.64 -1.14 -3.36
CA VAL A 69 5.08 -2.27 -4.08
C VAL A 69 6.05 -3.43 -3.97
N SER A 70 5.51 -4.64 -3.86
CA SER A 70 6.34 -5.83 -3.82
C SER A 70 6.83 -6.14 -5.22
N THR A 71 7.96 -6.81 -5.31
CA THR A 71 8.60 -7.08 -6.59
C THR A 71 8.53 -8.57 -6.90
N SER A 72 9.24 -8.99 -7.92
CA SER A 72 9.27 -10.38 -8.28
C SER A 72 10.42 -11.12 -7.59
N ARG A 73 11.06 -10.50 -6.62
CA ARG A 73 12.10 -11.19 -5.89
C ARG A 73 11.46 -12.35 -5.12
N PRO A 74 11.97 -13.56 -5.23
CA PRO A 74 11.37 -14.70 -4.56
C PRO A 74 11.35 -14.50 -3.05
N SER A 75 10.26 -14.88 -2.44
CA SER A 75 10.13 -14.77 -1.00
C SER A 75 9.43 -16.06 -0.55
N GLY A 76 9.13 -16.15 0.66
CA GLY A 76 8.45 -17.34 1.15
C GLY A 76 7.01 -17.41 0.72
N TYR A 77 6.45 -16.30 0.27
CA TYR A 77 5.12 -16.30 -0.17
C TYR A 77 5.00 -16.78 -1.58
N LYS A 78 4.08 -17.65 -1.83
CA LYS A 78 3.89 -18.14 -3.14
C LYS A 78 2.61 -17.57 -3.70
N SER A 79 2.62 -16.35 -4.09
CA SER A 79 1.44 -15.73 -4.63
C SER A 79 1.78 -15.07 -5.95
N PRO A 80 0.92 -15.14 -6.92
CA PRO A 80 1.18 -14.49 -8.20
C PRO A 80 0.87 -13.01 -8.14
N ASP A 81 0.30 -12.56 -7.03
CA ASP A 81 -0.08 -11.16 -6.93
C ASP A 81 1.01 -10.35 -6.28
N HIS A 82 1.06 -9.10 -6.66
CA HIS A 82 1.91 -8.13 -5.99
C HIS A 82 1.01 -7.31 -5.09
N VAL A 83 1.57 -6.73 -4.05
CA VAL A 83 0.80 -5.87 -3.18
C VAL A 83 1.39 -4.47 -3.22
N ILE A 84 0.52 -3.48 -3.37
CA ILE A 84 0.93 -2.09 -3.32
C ILE A 84 0.35 -1.53 -2.03
N CYS A 85 1.20 -0.85 -1.26
CA CYS A 85 0.77 -0.24 -0.02
C CYS A 85 0.80 1.27 -0.21
N VAL A 86 -0.31 1.94 0.07
CA VAL A 86 -0.38 3.40 -0.05
C VAL A 86 -0.58 3.94 1.35
N TYR A 87 0.42 4.66 1.86
CA TYR A 87 0.45 5.05 3.26
C TYR A 87 -0.23 6.36 3.53
N THR A 88 -0.88 6.44 4.69
CA THR A 88 -1.45 7.68 5.18
C THR A 88 -0.77 8.01 6.50
N TYR A 89 -0.78 9.28 6.88
CA TYR A 89 0.01 9.72 8.02
C TYR A 89 -0.56 9.30 9.38
N ASP A 90 -1.87 9.13 9.47
CA ASP A 90 -2.47 8.85 10.77
C ASP A 90 -3.80 8.14 10.55
N PHE A 91 -3.87 6.88 10.97
CA PHE A 91 -5.09 6.11 10.72
C PHE A 91 -6.27 6.62 11.53
N ARG A 92 -6.02 7.47 12.51
CA ARG A 92 -7.11 8.02 13.30
C ARG A 92 -7.80 9.16 12.56
N ASP A 93 -7.14 9.73 11.58
CA ASP A 93 -7.72 10.80 10.78
C ASP A 93 -8.51 10.15 9.65
N LYS A 94 -9.71 9.72 9.97
CA LYS A 94 -10.53 9.00 9.04
C LYS A 94 -10.85 9.81 7.79
N ALA A 95 -10.95 11.11 7.93
CA ALA A 95 -11.23 11.94 6.78
C ALA A 95 -10.06 11.85 5.79
N ASN A 96 -8.84 11.85 6.28
CA ASN A 96 -7.68 11.73 5.41
C ASN A 96 -7.60 10.34 4.80
N VAL A 97 -7.88 9.31 5.58
CA VAL A 97 -7.86 7.94 5.07
C VAL A 97 -8.86 7.81 3.93
N GLY A 98 -10.05 8.39 4.09
CA GLY A 98 -11.06 8.35 3.04
C GLY A 98 -10.70 9.19 1.84
N GLU A 99 -10.00 10.30 2.07
CA GLU A 99 -9.59 11.14 0.96
C GLU A 99 -8.57 10.40 0.09
N VAL A 100 -7.66 9.67 0.70
CA VAL A 100 -6.69 8.91 -0.07
C VAL A 100 -7.40 7.82 -0.87
N LEU A 101 -8.42 7.20 -0.29
CA LEU A 101 -9.18 6.22 -1.01
C LEU A 101 -9.87 6.86 -2.22
N LYS A 102 -10.43 8.05 -2.04
CA LYS A 102 -11.09 8.73 -3.11
C LYS A 102 -10.12 8.99 -4.23
N ARG A 103 -8.90 9.40 -3.91
CA ARG A 103 -7.90 9.67 -4.92
C ARG A 103 -7.47 8.39 -5.63
N LEU A 104 -7.44 7.28 -4.91
CA LEU A 104 -7.13 6.01 -5.53
C LEU A 104 -8.21 5.67 -6.56
N ARG A 105 -9.49 5.93 -6.22
CA ARG A 105 -10.56 5.67 -7.16
C ARG A 105 -10.41 6.55 -8.40
N GLU A 106 -9.97 7.77 -8.20
CA GLU A 106 -9.84 8.69 -9.32
C GLU A 106 -8.78 8.26 -10.32
N ILE A 107 -7.79 7.51 -9.87
CA ILE A 107 -6.78 7.05 -10.79
C ILE A 107 -7.05 5.60 -11.24
N GLY A 108 -8.25 5.14 -10.99
CA GLY A 108 -8.68 3.86 -11.57
C GLY A 108 -8.55 2.64 -10.72
N ILE A 109 -8.27 2.79 -9.44
CA ILE A 109 -8.16 1.64 -8.57
C ILE A 109 -9.54 1.27 -8.09
N ALA A 110 -10.01 0.10 -8.46
CA ALA A 110 -11.37 -0.32 -8.14
C ALA A 110 -11.39 -1.51 -7.21
N GLY A 111 -12.54 -1.94 -6.84
CA GLY A 111 -12.70 -3.13 -6.02
C GLY A 111 -12.66 -2.82 -4.54
N LYS A 112 -12.85 -3.83 -3.74
CA LYS A 112 -12.85 -3.64 -2.30
C LYS A 112 -11.43 -3.64 -1.82
N LEU A 113 -11.08 -2.65 -1.03
CA LEU A 113 -9.74 -2.51 -0.50
C LEU A 113 -9.78 -2.57 1.01
N TYR A 114 -8.67 -2.96 1.62
CA TYR A 114 -8.57 -3.02 3.06
C TYR A 114 -7.47 -2.11 3.53
N TYR A 115 -7.63 -1.57 4.73
CA TYR A 115 -6.68 -0.65 5.31
C TYR A 115 -6.17 -1.23 6.62
N LYS A 116 -4.86 -1.24 6.80
CA LYS A 116 -4.27 -1.76 8.01
C LYS A 116 -3.35 -0.74 8.63
N SER A 117 -3.26 -0.75 9.95
CA SER A 117 -2.31 0.12 10.60
C SER A 117 -0.93 -0.52 10.51
N ASP A 118 0.10 0.29 10.49
CA ASP A 118 1.45 -0.21 10.45
C ASP A 118 1.78 -0.89 11.78
N ARG A 119 1.19 -0.41 12.87
CA ARG A 119 1.37 -0.99 14.14
C ARG A 119 0.92 -2.42 14.17
N ALA A 120 -0.20 -2.73 13.58
CA ALA A 120 -0.67 -4.09 13.54
C ALA A 120 0.30 -4.95 12.76
N THR A 121 0.86 -4.43 11.69
CA THR A 121 1.81 -5.17 10.90
C THR A 121 3.07 -5.45 11.70
N LEU A 122 3.57 -4.45 12.38
CA LEU A 122 4.78 -4.62 13.15
C LEU A 122 4.60 -5.57 14.30
N ASN A 123 3.42 -5.65 14.85
CA ASN A 123 3.19 -6.57 15.94
C ASN A 123 2.92 -7.95 15.44
N GLY A 124 2.97 -8.15 14.14
CA GLY A 124 2.80 -9.47 13.59
C GLY A 124 1.42 -10.02 13.75
N VAL A 125 0.46 -9.17 13.99
CA VAL A 125 -0.87 -9.61 14.23
C VAL A 125 -1.37 -10.54 13.19
N TYR A 126 -1.24 -10.21 11.95
CA TYR A 126 -1.78 -11.11 10.96
C TYR A 126 -0.75 -12.06 10.43
N MET A 127 0.40 -12.10 11.01
CA MET A 127 1.33 -13.08 10.60
C MET A 127 1.29 -14.21 11.53
N ARG A 128 0.71 -14.08 12.66
CA ARG A 128 0.78 -15.00 13.59
C ARG A 128 0.04 -16.15 13.39
N GLU A 129 -0.99 -16.22 13.19
CA GLU A 129 -1.57 -17.40 13.19
C GLU A 129 -2.76 -17.56 12.50
N GLY A 130 -3.19 -18.68 12.53
CA GLY A 130 -4.33 -19.05 11.89
C GLY A 130 -5.55 -18.24 12.18
N PRO A 131 -5.70 -17.89 13.37
CA PRO A 131 -6.90 -17.16 13.69
C PRO A 131 -6.99 -15.93 12.91
N PHE A 132 -5.86 -15.36 12.70
CA PHE A 132 -5.81 -14.18 11.99
C PHE A 132 -6.25 -14.46 10.58
N THR A 133 -5.77 -15.49 9.98
CA THR A 133 -6.11 -15.76 8.64
C THR A 133 -7.55 -16.14 8.52
N LYS A 134 -8.10 -16.80 9.48
CA LYS A 134 -9.45 -17.16 9.38
C LYS A 134 -10.31 -15.98 9.48
N LYS A 135 -9.91 -14.99 10.22
CA LYS A 135 -10.71 -13.84 10.38
C LYS A 135 -10.10 -12.75 9.64
N LYS A 136 -9.75 -13.01 8.41
CA LYS A 136 -9.10 -12.04 7.65
C LYS A 136 -9.66 -10.67 7.74
N GLY A 137 -10.84 -10.50 7.84
CA GLY A 137 -11.38 -9.18 7.90
C GLY A 137 -11.04 -8.44 9.14
N ARG A 138 -10.68 -9.17 10.20
CA ARG A 138 -10.40 -8.54 11.40
C ARG A 138 -9.08 -7.93 11.47
N ALA A 139 -8.16 -8.27 10.64
CA ALA A 139 -6.85 -7.69 10.69
C ALA A 139 -6.87 -6.29 10.08
N SER A 140 -7.92 -5.95 9.38
CA SER A 140 -8.00 -4.65 8.75
C SER A 140 -8.69 -3.68 9.67
N LEU A 141 -8.19 -2.46 9.72
CA LEU A 141 -8.79 -1.44 10.53
C LEU A 141 -10.02 -0.89 9.83
N TYR A 142 -9.95 -0.71 8.53
CA TYR A 142 -11.08 -0.25 7.73
C TYR A 142 -11.15 -1.03 6.44
N SER A 143 -12.27 -0.94 5.75
CA SER A 143 -12.35 -1.43 4.40
C SER A 143 -12.93 -0.29 3.57
N SER A 144 -12.87 -0.42 2.26
CA SER A 144 -13.38 0.63 1.40
C SER A 144 -14.87 0.83 1.60
N ASP A 145 -15.57 -0.17 2.12
CA ASP A 145 -16.98 -0.03 2.36
C ASP A 145 -17.30 0.95 3.47
N ASP A 146 -16.34 1.25 4.33
CA ASP A 146 -16.55 2.18 5.42
C ASP A 146 -16.56 3.63 4.96
N PHE A 147 -16.27 3.87 3.70
CA PHE A 147 -16.17 5.22 3.18
C PHE A 147 -17.11 5.48 2.00
N LYS A 148 -18.26 4.86 2.02
CA LYS A 148 -19.16 5.08 0.95
C LYS A 148 -19.70 6.46 0.94
N CYS A 149 -19.94 7.02 -0.18
CA CYS A 149 -20.49 8.36 -0.26
C CYS A 149 -21.96 8.34 -0.34
#